data_715f8e9c01e7cbd1f14275c8e9eba21c
#
_entry.id   715f8e9c01e7cbd1f14275c8e9eba21c
#
_cell.length_a   1.000
_cell.length_b   1.000
_cell.length_c   1.000
_cell.angle_alpha   90.00
_cell.angle_beta   90.00
_cell.angle_gamma   90.00
#
_symmetry.space_group_name_H-M   'P 1'
#
loop_
_entity.id
_entity.type
_entity.pdbx_description
1 polymer ?
#
loop_
_entity_poly.entity_id
_entity_poly.type
_entity_poly.pdbx_seq_one_letter_code
_entity_poly.pdbx_strand_id
1 'polypeptide(L)'
;MKRKSVFILKGNIVYSKNQKEFSICENGYVVCKDGIVEGVYKTLPFKFGGNPIRDYKDALIIPGFTDLHVHAPQYSYRGLGMDMELLEWLETNTFPEESKFCDLDYAEKSYRIFVKNMQKSATTRACVFATLHRPATVLLMDMLEQSGLSTFVGKVNMDRNAPDYLVEETKKSTEETLKWIEETIQKNYSRTYPILTPRFIPTCTDEVMKELKKLQKRYELPLQSHLSENFGEIAWVKELCPWSEFYGDVYDTFGLFGKDTRTIMAHCVHSDEREISRMKENGVFIAHCPESNMNVSSGIAPIGKFLEEGLHVGLGSDVAGGSTENMFRAMAHAVQASKLRWRICDDSLEALTSEEVFFMATKGGGEFFGKVGSFEPGYEFDAVVLDDSRLAHP
;
A
#
# COMPACT_ATOMS: atom_id res chain seq x y z
N MET A 1 32.92 2.74 -18.23
CA MET A 1 31.60 3.21 -18.65
C MET A 1 30.64 2.03 -18.64
N LYS A 2 29.63 1.98 -17.78
CA LYS A 2 28.55 1.01 -17.89
C LYS A 2 27.85 1.22 -19.24
N ARG A 3 27.70 0.16 -20.05
CA ARG A 3 26.93 0.22 -21.30
C ARG A 3 25.51 0.67 -20.94
N LYS A 4 25.05 1.80 -21.50
CA LYS A 4 23.66 2.27 -21.35
C LYS A 4 22.76 1.16 -21.88
N SER A 5 21.89 0.62 -21.02
CA SER A 5 20.96 -0.44 -21.42
C SER A 5 19.67 0.18 -21.94
N VAL A 6 19.40 -0.05 -23.23
CA VAL A 6 18.10 0.30 -23.81
C VAL A 6 17.39 -0.98 -24.20
N PHE A 7 16.14 -1.11 -23.81
CA PHE A 7 15.24 -2.16 -24.31
C PHE A 7 13.85 -1.59 -24.58
N ILE A 8 13.09 -2.28 -25.40
CA ILE A 8 11.84 -1.77 -25.93
C ILE A 8 10.80 -2.89 -25.81
N LEU A 9 9.61 -2.55 -25.28
CA LEU A 9 8.44 -3.39 -25.36
C LEU A 9 7.51 -2.84 -26.44
N LYS A 10 6.93 -3.75 -27.25
CA LYS A 10 5.95 -3.42 -28.27
C LYS A 10 4.65 -4.17 -28.00
N GLY A 11 3.52 -3.48 -28.05
CA GLY A 11 2.17 -4.02 -27.82
C GLY A 11 1.13 -2.92 -27.70
N ASN A 12 -0.02 -3.23 -27.12
CA ASN A 12 -1.05 -2.24 -26.80
C ASN A 12 -0.72 -1.61 -25.43
N ILE A 13 -0.35 -0.33 -25.41
CA ILE A 13 0.16 0.34 -24.23
C ILE A 13 -0.94 1.22 -23.65
N VAL A 14 -1.22 1.04 -22.33
CA VAL A 14 -2.19 1.86 -21.58
C VAL A 14 -1.58 2.28 -20.26
N TYR A 15 -1.71 3.56 -19.91
CA TYR A 15 -1.32 4.11 -18.62
C TYR A 15 -2.15 5.34 -18.28
N SER A 16 -2.22 5.73 -17.01
CA SER A 16 -2.95 6.93 -16.59
C SER A 16 -2.19 8.19 -17.01
N LYS A 17 -2.86 9.07 -17.77
CA LYS A 17 -2.39 10.45 -17.99
C LYS A 17 -2.68 11.30 -16.74
N ASN A 18 -3.89 11.22 -16.25
CA ASN A 18 -4.36 11.80 -15.00
C ASN A 18 -5.45 10.91 -14.39
N GLN A 19 -6.13 11.36 -13.33
CA GLN A 19 -7.18 10.59 -12.64
C GLN A 19 -8.36 10.19 -13.55
N LYS A 20 -8.66 10.97 -14.58
CA LYS A 20 -9.87 10.84 -15.42
C LYS A 20 -9.57 10.45 -16.86
N GLU A 21 -8.32 10.21 -17.24
CA GLU A 21 -7.94 10.00 -18.62
C GLU A 21 -6.82 8.96 -18.78
N PHE A 22 -7.07 7.96 -19.62
CA PHE A 22 -6.05 7.06 -20.11
C PHE A 22 -5.20 7.69 -21.23
N SER A 23 -3.94 7.33 -21.28
CA SER A 23 -3.10 7.44 -22.46
C SER A 23 -3.01 6.05 -23.11
N ILE A 24 -3.46 5.95 -24.36
CA ILE A 24 -3.55 4.70 -25.12
C ILE A 24 -2.68 4.79 -26.36
N CYS A 25 -1.84 3.78 -26.59
CA CYS A 25 -1.03 3.64 -27.80
C CYS A 25 -1.11 2.21 -28.32
N GLU A 26 -2.05 1.93 -29.21
CA GLU A 26 -2.22 0.63 -29.86
C GLU A 26 -1.02 0.29 -30.73
N ASN A 27 -0.53 -0.96 -30.64
CA ASN A 27 0.63 -1.45 -31.36
C ASN A 27 1.81 -0.46 -31.32
N GLY A 28 2.03 0.11 -30.12
CA GLY A 28 3.05 1.11 -29.85
C GLY A 28 4.31 0.54 -29.24
N TYR A 29 5.25 1.40 -28.96
CA TYR A 29 6.55 1.10 -28.35
C TYR A 29 6.73 1.88 -27.08
N VAL A 30 7.01 1.23 -25.95
CA VAL A 30 7.53 1.89 -24.74
C VAL A 30 9.03 1.62 -24.65
N VAL A 31 9.81 2.69 -24.52
CA VAL A 31 11.27 2.63 -24.50
C VAL A 31 11.78 2.85 -23.08
N CYS A 32 12.54 1.87 -22.58
CA CYS A 32 13.27 1.98 -21.32
C CYS A 32 14.77 2.20 -21.60
N LYS A 33 15.36 3.14 -20.88
CA LYS A 33 16.79 3.40 -20.91
C LYS A 33 17.31 3.56 -19.49
N ASP A 34 18.26 2.72 -19.12
CA ASP A 34 18.88 2.71 -17.80
C ASP A 34 17.84 2.60 -16.64
N GLY A 35 16.72 1.87 -16.84
CA GLY A 35 15.64 1.72 -15.88
C GLY A 35 14.60 2.86 -15.86
N ILE A 36 14.73 3.85 -16.75
CA ILE A 36 13.84 5.01 -16.83
C ILE A 36 13.06 4.98 -18.15
N VAL A 37 11.82 5.40 -18.12
CA VAL A 37 10.98 5.57 -19.31
C VAL A 37 11.52 6.74 -20.14
N GLU A 38 11.88 6.47 -21.40
CA GLU A 38 12.22 7.51 -22.39
C GLU A 38 10.99 8.05 -23.12
N GLY A 39 9.94 7.25 -23.21
CA GLY A 39 8.65 7.60 -23.79
C GLY A 39 7.90 6.45 -24.43
N VAL A 40 6.66 6.76 -24.83
CA VAL A 40 5.78 5.88 -25.59
C VAL A 40 5.65 6.46 -27.02
N TYR A 41 5.79 5.60 -28.03
CA TYR A 41 5.82 6.00 -29.44
C TYR A 41 4.94 5.10 -30.31
N LYS A 42 4.16 5.69 -31.21
CA LYS A 42 3.41 4.93 -32.24
C LYS A 42 4.36 4.36 -33.29
N THR A 43 5.41 5.10 -33.63
CA THR A 43 6.50 4.67 -34.52
C THR A 43 7.82 4.84 -33.79
N LEU A 44 8.63 3.78 -33.75
CA LEU A 44 9.90 3.79 -33.05
C LEU A 44 10.85 4.85 -33.66
N PRO A 45 11.33 5.84 -32.87
CA PRO A 45 12.30 6.81 -33.37
C PRO A 45 13.61 6.15 -33.81
N PHE A 46 14.20 6.63 -34.90
CA PHE A 46 15.42 6.11 -35.51
C PHE A 46 16.58 5.96 -34.50
N LYS A 47 16.69 6.89 -33.55
CA LYS A 47 17.72 6.87 -32.48
C LYS A 47 17.69 5.61 -31.60
N PHE A 48 16.58 4.86 -31.61
CA PHE A 48 16.43 3.60 -30.86
C PHE A 48 16.53 2.37 -31.76
N GLY A 49 16.75 2.55 -33.07
CA GLY A 49 16.97 1.45 -34.00
C GLY A 49 18.16 0.57 -33.57
N GLY A 50 18.04 -0.75 -33.78
CA GLY A 50 19.09 -1.71 -33.40
C GLY A 50 19.11 -2.13 -31.92
N ASN A 51 18.27 -1.54 -31.05
CA ASN A 51 18.11 -2.02 -29.68
C ASN A 51 17.17 -3.24 -29.60
N PRO A 52 17.29 -4.10 -28.56
CA PRO A 52 16.39 -5.25 -28.38
C PRO A 52 14.93 -4.81 -28.25
N ILE A 53 14.06 -5.45 -29.04
CA ILE A 53 12.60 -5.26 -28.97
C ILE A 53 11.97 -6.59 -28.55
N ARG A 54 11.12 -6.57 -27.52
CA ARG A 54 10.20 -7.65 -27.19
C ARG A 54 8.82 -7.30 -27.73
N ASP A 55 8.40 -8.01 -28.76
CA ASP A 55 7.08 -7.81 -29.40
C ASP A 55 6.06 -8.75 -28.74
N TYR A 56 5.11 -8.16 -28.03
CA TYR A 56 4.00 -8.86 -27.38
C TYR A 56 2.71 -8.83 -28.21
N LYS A 57 2.80 -8.38 -29.48
CA LYS A 57 1.68 -8.36 -30.42
C LYS A 57 0.46 -7.61 -29.87
N ASP A 58 -0.65 -8.33 -29.63
CA ASP A 58 -1.92 -7.76 -29.20
C ASP A 58 -2.06 -7.68 -27.67
N ALA A 59 -1.07 -8.19 -26.91
CA ALA A 59 -1.09 -8.14 -25.46
C ALA A 59 -1.08 -6.69 -24.94
N LEU A 60 -1.75 -6.48 -23.80
CA LEU A 60 -1.83 -5.20 -23.13
C LEU A 60 -0.60 -4.97 -22.23
N ILE A 61 0.07 -3.85 -22.39
CA ILE A 61 1.22 -3.42 -21.58
C ILE A 61 0.76 -2.27 -20.70
N ILE A 62 0.81 -2.47 -19.39
CA ILE A 62 0.44 -1.48 -18.37
C ILE A 62 1.57 -1.26 -17.38
N PRO A 63 1.62 -0.14 -16.62
CA PRO A 63 2.49 -0.03 -15.45
C PRO A 63 2.15 -1.09 -14.42
N GLY A 64 3.13 -1.51 -13.64
CA GLY A 64 2.90 -2.39 -12.50
C GLY A 64 2.00 -1.74 -11.46
N PHE A 65 1.21 -2.54 -10.76
CA PHE A 65 0.34 -2.04 -9.69
C PHE A 65 1.11 -1.78 -8.40
N THR A 66 0.61 -0.84 -7.63
CA THR A 66 1.06 -0.50 -6.29
C THR A 66 -0.03 -0.88 -5.29
N ASP A 67 0.33 -1.69 -4.30
CA ASP A 67 -0.48 -2.03 -3.14
C ASP A 67 0.00 -1.22 -1.93
N LEU A 68 -0.74 -0.20 -1.53
CA LEU A 68 -0.33 0.70 -0.45
C LEU A 68 -0.58 0.14 0.96
N HIS A 69 -1.26 -1.01 1.08
CA HIS A 69 -1.56 -1.58 2.38
C HIS A 69 -1.83 -3.08 2.30
N VAL A 70 -0.94 -3.87 2.88
CA VAL A 70 -1.08 -5.33 2.98
C VAL A 70 -0.37 -5.86 4.22
N HIS A 71 -0.95 -6.88 4.89
CA HIS A 71 -0.39 -7.52 6.06
C HIS A 71 0.19 -8.90 5.72
N ALA A 72 1.51 -9.01 5.66
CA ALA A 72 2.16 -10.28 5.33
C ALA A 72 1.87 -11.42 6.34
N PRO A 73 1.83 -11.17 7.67
CA PRO A 73 1.54 -12.24 8.64
C PRO A 73 0.09 -12.70 8.62
N GLN A 74 -0.83 -11.96 8.03
CA GLN A 74 -2.24 -12.30 7.95
C GLN A 74 -2.60 -13.16 6.73
N TYR A 75 -1.66 -13.38 5.83
CA TYR A 75 -1.90 -14.02 4.54
C TYR A 75 -2.44 -15.46 4.65
N SER A 76 -2.14 -16.17 5.73
CA SER A 76 -2.52 -17.58 5.94
C SER A 76 -4.02 -17.79 6.18
N TYR A 77 -4.73 -16.80 6.76
CA TYR A 77 -6.14 -16.92 7.13
C TYR A 77 -7.09 -16.00 6.34
N ARG A 78 -6.61 -15.41 5.24
CA ARG A 78 -7.46 -14.56 4.39
C ARG A 78 -8.75 -15.26 3.97
N GLY A 79 -9.87 -14.53 4.05
CA GLY A 79 -11.20 -15.07 3.80
C GLY A 79 -11.86 -15.76 5.00
N LEU A 80 -11.22 -15.76 6.18
CA LEU A 80 -11.81 -16.28 7.42
C LEU A 80 -12.35 -15.13 8.29
N GLY A 81 -13.47 -15.39 8.97
CA GLY A 81 -14.09 -14.44 9.91
C GLY A 81 -14.75 -13.23 9.23
N MET A 82 -15.16 -13.34 7.97
CA MET A 82 -15.79 -12.26 7.21
C MET A 82 -17.21 -11.91 7.67
N ASP A 83 -17.71 -12.56 8.68
CA ASP A 83 -18.98 -12.34 9.36
C ASP A 83 -18.85 -11.56 10.69
N MET A 84 -17.65 -11.06 10.97
CA MET A 84 -17.32 -10.32 12.20
C MET A 84 -17.08 -8.84 11.92
N GLU A 85 -17.23 -8.01 12.95
CA GLU A 85 -16.74 -6.64 12.93
C GLU A 85 -15.24 -6.57 13.24
N LEU A 86 -14.59 -5.45 12.92
CA LEU A 86 -13.15 -5.25 13.02
C LEU A 86 -12.56 -5.70 14.36
N LEU A 87 -13.06 -5.19 15.48
CA LEU A 87 -12.44 -5.43 16.79
C LEU A 87 -12.56 -6.90 17.22
N GLU A 88 -13.72 -7.54 16.98
CA GLU A 88 -13.92 -8.96 17.21
C GLU A 88 -13.03 -9.80 16.30
N TRP A 89 -12.91 -9.42 15.03
CA TRP A 89 -12.07 -10.11 14.07
C TRP A 89 -10.58 -10.02 14.42
N LEU A 90 -10.12 -8.87 14.94
CA LEU A 90 -8.76 -8.71 15.44
C LEU A 90 -8.45 -9.68 16.58
N GLU A 91 -9.34 -9.78 17.55
CA GLU A 91 -9.15 -10.65 18.73
C GLU A 91 -9.22 -12.14 18.40
N THR A 92 -10.16 -12.54 17.52
CA THR A 92 -10.43 -13.96 17.25
C THR A 92 -9.53 -14.56 16.17
N ASN A 93 -9.14 -13.79 15.18
CA ASN A 93 -8.36 -14.29 14.03
C ASN A 93 -6.97 -13.67 13.95
N THR A 94 -6.87 -12.36 14.02
CA THR A 94 -5.65 -11.63 13.69
C THR A 94 -4.56 -11.82 14.74
N PHE A 95 -4.83 -11.45 15.98
CA PHE A 95 -3.82 -11.51 17.03
C PHE A 95 -3.32 -12.93 17.31
N PRO A 96 -4.19 -13.99 17.36
CA PRO A 96 -3.72 -15.36 17.49
C PRO A 96 -2.81 -15.80 16.34
N GLU A 97 -3.10 -15.37 15.10
CA GLU A 97 -2.27 -15.74 13.95
C GLU A 97 -0.94 -14.99 13.95
N GLU A 98 -0.96 -13.68 14.16
CA GLU A 98 0.26 -12.85 14.16
C GLU A 98 1.24 -13.27 15.29
N SER A 99 0.75 -13.79 16.42
CA SER A 99 1.59 -14.28 17.51
C SER A 99 2.49 -15.45 17.11
N LYS A 100 2.09 -16.26 16.12
CA LYS A 100 2.87 -17.43 15.65
C LYS A 100 4.18 -17.02 14.98
N PHE A 101 4.30 -15.77 14.56
CA PHE A 101 5.50 -15.25 13.89
C PHE A 101 6.69 -15.00 14.83
N CYS A 102 6.55 -15.29 16.12
CA CYS A 102 7.70 -15.45 17.01
C CYS A 102 8.53 -16.71 16.67
N ASP A 103 7.91 -17.71 16.06
CA ASP A 103 8.56 -18.89 15.50
C ASP A 103 9.04 -18.60 14.06
N LEU A 104 10.35 -18.61 13.85
CA LEU A 104 10.95 -18.29 12.54
C LEU A 104 10.67 -19.34 11.48
N ASP A 105 10.49 -20.61 11.84
CA ASP A 105 10.16 -21.68 10.88
C ASP A 105 8.72 -21.47 10.36
N TYR A 106 7.81 -21.09 11.26
CA TYR A 106 6.45 -20.70 10.87
C TYR A 106 6.46 -19.46 9.98
N ALA A 107 7.17 -18.42 10.40
CA ALA A 107 7.29 -17.16 9.65
C ALA A 107 7.88 -17.40 8.25
N GLU A 108 8.95 -18.19 8.12
CA GLU A 108 9.56 -18.53 6.84
C GLU A 108 8.57 -19.20 5.90
N LYS A 109 7.85 -20.21 6.39
CA LYS A 109 6.87 -20.95 5.60
C LYS A 109 5.74 -20.03 5.10
N SER A 110 5.19 -19.20 5.98
CA SER A 110 4.09 -18.28 5.66
C SER A 110 4.55 -17.20 4.68
N TYR A 111 5.66 -16.52 4.96
CA TYR A 111 6.18 -15.45 4.11
C TYR A 111 6.61 -15.94 2.73
N ARG A 112 7.14 -17.16 2.62
CA ARG A 112 7.46 -17.77 1.32
C ARG A 112 6.23 -17.88 0.41
N ILE A 113 5.06 -18.24 1.00
CA ILE A 113 3.79 -18.31 0.25
C ILE A 113 3.34 -16.91 -0.14
N PHE A 114 3.34 -15.96 0.79
CA PHE A 114 2.98 -14.57 0.55
C PHE A 114 3.81 -13.97 -0.58
N VAL A 115 5.13 -13.97 -0.45
CA VAL A 115 6.06 -13.38 -1.44
C VAL A 115 5.89 -14.03 -2.82
N LYS A 116 5.75 -15.37 -2.87
CA LYS A 116 5.54 -16.09 -4.13
C LYS A 116 4.23 -15.70 -4.83
N ASN A 117 3.17 -15.43 -4.08
CA ASN A 117 1.90 -15.03 -4.65
C ASN A 117 1.91 -13.55 -5.06
N MET A 118 2.53 -12.67 -4.26
CA MET A 118 2.78 -11.28 -4.68
C MET A 118 3.56 -11.21 -6.01
N GLN A 119 4.60 -12.03 -6.21
CA GLN A 119 5.34 -12.09 -7.47
C GLN A 119 4.49 -12.54 -8.68
N LYS A 120 3.37 -13.23 -8.45
CA LYS A 120 2.46 -13.71 -9.51
C LYS A 120 1.29 -12.77 -9.76
N SER A 121 1.07 -11.82 -8.87
CA SER A 121 0.10 -10.75 -9.07
C SER A 121 0.69 -9.70 -10.02
N ALA A 122 -0.10 -8.79 -10.49
CA ALA A 122 0.37 -7.65 -11.29
C ALA A 122 0.98 -6.54 -10.41
N THR A 123 1.08 -6.75 -9.09
CA THR A 123 1.67 -5.82 -8.12
C THR A 123 3.18 -5.91 -8.16
N THR A 124 3.83 -4.78 -8.33
CA THR A 124 5.29 -4.65 -8.39
C THR A 124 5.84 -3.85 -7.23
N ARG A 125 4.98 -3.11 -6.54
CA ARG A 125 5.31 -2.30 -5.36
C ARG A 125 4.27 -2.53 -4.26
N ALA A 126 4.75 -2.61 -3.01
CA ALA A 126 3.84 -2.77 -1.87
C ALA A 126 4.35 -2.09 -0.60
N CYS A 127 3.41 -1.56 0.21
CA CYS A 127 3.66 -1.15 1.59
C CYS A 127 3.13 -2.24 2.52
N VAL A 128 4.03 -2.88 3.26
CA VAL A 128 3.78 -4.14 3.93
C VAL A 128 3.88 -3.96 5.44
N PHE A 129 2.81 -4.30 6.15
CA PHE A 129 2.85 -4.53 7.59
C PHE A 129 3.45 -5.92 7.83
N ALA A 130 4.54 -5.98 8.58
CA ALA A 130 5.11 -7.23 9.06
C ALA A 130 4.54 -7.56 10.45
N THR A 131 5.35 -8.07 11.34
CA THR A 131 4.98 -8.39 12.71
C THR A 131 5.76 -7.51 13.71
N LEU A 132 5.42 -7.58 14.98
CA LEU A 132 6.21 -6.95 16.05
C LEU A 132 7.56 -7.66 16.28
N HIS A 133 7.70 -8.92 15.85
CA HIS A 133 8.91 -9.71 16.04
C HIS A 133 10.00 -9.30 15.04
N ARG A 134 11.05 -8.61 15.51
CA ARG A 134 12.16 -8.12 14.67
C ARG A 134 12.79 -9.20 13.79
N PRO A 135 13.15 -10.41 14.29
CA PRO A 135 13.78 -11.42 13.45
C PRO A 135 12.88 -11.86 12.26
N ALA A 136 11.59 -12.04 12.50
CA ALA A 136 10.64 -12.39 11.44
C ALA A 136 10.44 -11.23 10.44
N THR A 137 10.45 -9.98 10.90
CA THR A 137 10.38 -8.81 10.02
C THR A 137 11.60 -8.73 9.10
N VAL A 138 12.80 -8.95 9.64
CA VAL A 138 14.03 -8.99 8.84
C VAL A 138 14.01 -10.14 7.82
N LEU A 139 13.54 -11.32 8.22
CA LEU A 139 13.36 -12.46 7.33
C LEU A 139 12.43 -12.14 6.15
N LEU A 140 11.30 -11.47 6.41
CA LEU A 140 10.40 -10.99 5.36
C LEU A 140 11.10 -10.03 4.40
N MET A 141 11.86 -9.07 4.94
CA MET A 141 12.61 -8.10 4.13
C MET A 141 13.65 -8.76 3.24
N ASP A 142 14.38 -9.79 3.74
CA ASP A 142 15.33 -10.58 2.94
C ASP A 142 14.63 -11.28 1.77
N MET A 143 13.44 -11.85 2.00
CA MET A 143 12.68 -12.53 0.95
C MET A 143 12.12 -11.54 -0.09
N LEU A 144 11.62 -10.39 0.35
CA LEU A 144 11.10 -9.35 -0.54
C LEU A 144 12.22 -8.73 -1.38
N GLU A 145 13.39 -8.46 -0.81
CA GLU A 145 14.56 -8.00 -1.57
C GLU A 145 14.94 -8.97 -2.69
N GLN A 146 14.94 -10.28 -2.38
CA GLN A 146 15.25 -11.33 -3.36
C GLN A 146 14.14 -11.52 -4.42
N SER A 147 12.92 -11.13 -4.12
CA SER A 147 11.77 -11.29 -5.01
C SER A 147 11.83 -10.40 -6.25
N GLY A 148 12.54 -9.27 -6.16
CA GLY A 148 12.58 -8.23 -7.19
C GLY A 148 11.44 -7.21 -7.09
N LEU A 149 10.50 -7.38 -6.17
CA LEU A 149 9.48 -6.37 -5.84
C LEU A 149 10.15 -5.16 -5.18
N SER A 150 9.55 -3.97 -5.32
CA SER A 150 9.98 -2.80 -4.57
C SER A 150 9.01 -2.57 -3.41
N THR A 151 9.50 -2.62 -2.17
CA THR A 151 8.62 -2.63 -1.00
C THR A 151 9.07 -1.68 0.10
N PHE A 152 8.09 -1.10 0.80
CA PHE A 152 8.28 -0.59 2.15
C PHE A 152 7.77 -1.64 3.13
N VAL A 153 8.56 -1.98 4.13
CA VAL A 153 8.21 -3.01 5.13
C VAL A 153 8.36 -2.42 6.52
N GLY A 154 7.38 -2.65 7.39
CA GLY A 154 7.42 -2.10 8.73
C GLY A 154 7.32 -3.12 9.84
N LYS A 155 8.23 -3.02 10.83
CA LYS A 155 8.06 -3.67 12.13
C LYS A 155 6.90 -2.99 12.84
N VAL A 156 5.89 -3.76 13.21
CA VAL A 156 4.72 -3.25 13.93
C VAL A 156 5.09 -2.89 15.36
N ASN A 157 4.53 -1.79 15.87
CA ASN A 157 4.62 -1.38 17.27
C ASN A 157 3.23 -1.49 17.92
N MET A 158 3.18 -2.22 19.03
CA MET A 158 2.02 -2.33 19.92
C MET A 158 2.52 -2.47 21.35
N ASP A 159 2.23 -1.50 22.22
CA ASP A 159 2.70 -1.47 23.60
C ASP A 159 1.58 -1.31 24.64
N ARG A 160 0.32 -1.37 24.19
CA ARG A 160 -0.87 -1.40 25.04
C ARG A 160 -2.04 -2.10 24.34
N ASN A 161 -3.07 -2.46 25.10
CA ASN A 161 -4.39 -2.92 24.62
C ASN A 161 -4.31 -4.02 23.53
N ALA A 162 -3.31 -4.86 23.58
CA ALA A 162 -3.19 -6.08 22.81
C ALA A 162 -3.03 -7.26 23.78
N PRO A 163 -3.28 -8.50 23.33
CA PRO A 163 -3.09 -9.68 24.22
C PRO A 163 -1.65 -9.77 24.73
N ASP A 164 -1.47 -10.28 25.94
CA ASP A 164 -0.14 -10.41 26.59
C ASP A 164 0.91 -11.13 25.73
N TYR A 165 0.46 -12.03 24.87
CA TYR A 165 1.33 -12.77 23.95
C TYR A 165 1.71 -11.99 22.68
N LEU A 166 1.10 -10.79 22.46
CA LEU A 166 1.32 -9.96 21.27
C LEU A 166 1.45 -8.47 21.63
N VAL A 167 1.95 -8.16 22.81
CA VAL A 167 2.24 -6.79 23.27
C VAL A 167 3.71 -6.68 23.67
N GLU A 168 4.35 -5.56 23.40
CA GLU A 168 5.70 -5.26 23.85
C GLU A 168 5.67 -4.22 24.99
N GLU A 169 6.60 -4.32 25.92
CA GLU A 169 6.86 -3.19 26.82
C GLU A 169 7.39 -2.01 25.98
N THR A 170 6.96 -0.76 26.28
CA THR A 170 7.26 0.44 25.49
C THR A 170 8.74 0.62 25.15
N LYS A 171 9.60 0.46 26.17
CA LYS A 171 11.05 0.57 26.01
C LYS A 171 11.60 -0.51 25.08
N LYS A 172 11.15 -1.76 25.26
CA LYS A 172 11.53 -2.88 24.41
C LYS A 172 11.08 -2.67 22.96
N SER A 173 9.81 -2.22 22.75
CA SER A 173 9.29 -1.92 21.42
C SER A 173 10.18 -0.91 20.69
N THR A 174 10.58 0.16 21.37
CA THR A 174 11.45 1.21 20.82
C THR A 174 12.86 0.69 20.53
N GLU A 175 13.46 -0.04 21.47
CA GLU A 175 14.80 -0.61 21.29
C GLU A 175 14.86 -1.62 20.14
N GLU A 176 13.88 -2.49 20.02
CA GLU A 176 13.81 -3.47 18.92
C GLU A 176 13.53 -2.78 17.57
N THR A 177 12.76 -1.68 17.56
CA THR A 177 12.56 -0.87 16.36
C THR A 177 13.87 -0.20 15.93
N LEU A 178 14.64 0.37 16.86
CA LEU A 178 15.94 0.95 16.57
C LEU A 178 16.91 -0.09 16.01
N LYS A 179 17.02 -1.26 16.67
CA LYS A 179 17.88 -2.36 16.20
C LYS A 179 17.47 -2.84 14.80
N TRP A 180 16.17 -2.94 14.53
CA TRP A 180 15.64 -3.30 13.21
C TRP A 180 16.05 -2.29 12.12
N ILE A 181 15.92 -0.99 12.42
CA ILE A 181 16.33 0.08 11.48
C ILE A 181 17.84 -0.02 11.18
N GLU A 182 18.68 -0.15 12.23
CA GLU A 182 20.14 -0.23 12.09
C GLU A 182 20.57 -1.49 11.34
N GLU A 183 19.92 -2.64 11.59
CA GLU A 183 20.15 -3.89 10.85
C GLU A 183 19.76 -3.74 9.37
N THR A 184 18.63 -3.10 9.08
CA THR A 184 18.17 -2.85 7.72
C THR A 184 19.14 -1.97 6.93
N ILE A 185 19.66 -0.92 7.57
CA ILE A 185 20.69 -0.06 6.98
C ILE A 185 21.98 -0.85 6.68
N GLN A 186 22.42 -1.73 7.59
CA GLN A 186 23.60 -2.57 7.39
C GLN A 186 23.42 -3.58 6.23
N LYS A 187 22.21 -4.13 6.05
CA LYS A 187 21.89 -5.03 4.93
C LYS A 187 21.94 -4.35 3.56
N ASN A 188 21.82 -3.02 3.53
CA ASN A 188 21.92 -2.19 2.33
C ASN A 188 21.04 -2.72 1.17
N TYR A 189 19.79 -3.00 1.44
CA TYR A 189 18.81 -3.42 0.45
C TYR A 189 18.66 -2.38 -0.68
N SER A 190 18.40 -2.84 -1.88
CA SER A 190 18.25 -2.01 -3.07
C SER A 190 16.80 -1.70 -3.44
N ARG A 191 15.86 -2.53 -2.95
CA ARG A 191 14.44 -2.50 -3.30
C ARG A 191 13.48 -2.59 -2.12
N THR A 192 13.98 -2.91 -0.94
CA THR A 192 13.18 -3.08 0.27
C THR A 192 13.61 -2.06 1.31
N TYR A 193 12.69 -1.22 1.73
CA TYR A 193 12.95 -0.05 2.58
C TYR A 193 12.18 -0.15 3.89
N PRO A 194 12.72 0.34 5.01
CA PRO A 194 11.99 0.42 6.27
C PRO A 194 10.92 1.53 6.23
N ILE A 195 9.79 1.27 6.89
CA ILE A 195 8.72 2.22 7.15
C ILE A 195 8.26 2.06 8.61
N LEU A 196 8.13 3.15 9.36
CA LEU A 196 7.65 3.09 10.74
C LEU A 196 6.17 2.67 10.75
N THR A 197 5.83 1.77 11.67
CA THR A 197 4.50 1.14 11.64
C THR A 197 3.91 1.03 13.05
N PRO A 198 3.52 2.17 13.69
CA PRO A 198 2.56 2.07 14.79
C PRO A 198 1.28 1.44 14.25
N ARG A 199 0.80 0.34 14.87
CA ARG A 199 -0.34 -0.38 14.28
C ARG A 199 -1.55 0.55 14.13
N PHE A 200 -1.99 1.13 15.21
CA PHE A 200 -3.04 2.15 15.29
C PHE A 200 -3.08 2.74 16.71
N ILE A 201 -3.71 3.88 16.91
CA ILE A 201 -3.68 4.60 18.20
C ILE A 201 -4.12 3.74 19.40
N PRO A 202 -5.17 2.91 19.32
CA PRO A 202 -5.57 2.08 20.46
C PRO A 202 -4.46 1.20 21.03
N THR A 203 -3.54 0.70 20.21
CA THR A 203 -2.45 -0.19 20.64
C THR A 203 -1.11 0.50 20.84
N CYS A 204 -1.04 1.83 20.71
CA CYS A 204 0.20 2.59 20.87
C CYS A 204 0.05 3.63 21.97
N THR A 205 0.95 3.63 22.97
CA THR A 205 1.00 4.68 23.98
C THR A 205 1.57 5.98 23.43
N ASP A 206 1.28 7.09 24.11
CA ASP A 206 1.89 8.38 23.82
C ASP A 206 3.41 8.34 23.85
N GLU A 207 3.97 7.47 24.70
CA GLU A 207 5.41 7.32 24.85
C GLU A 207 6.03 6.64 23.62
N VAL A 208 5.46 5.52 23.13
CA VAL A 208 5.96 4.90 21.91
C VAL A 208 5.81 5.83 20.71
N MET A 209 4.73 6.60 20.62
CA MET A 209 4.54 7.57 19.54
C MET A 209 5.61 8.67 19.55
N LYS A 210 5.97 9.21 20.72
CA LYS A 210 7.07 10.18 20.88
C LYS A 210 8.43 9.60 20.45
N GLU A 211 8.71 8.35 20.85
CA GLU A 211 9.95 7.69 20.47
C GLU A 211 10.01 7.40 18.96
N LEU A 212 8.90 6.94 18.37
CA LEU A 212 8.81 6.77 16.91
C LEU A 212 9.05 8.08 16.15
N LYS A 213 8.56 9.23 16.65
CA LYS A 213 8.88 10.55 16.07
C LYS A 213 10.37 10.86 16.12
N LYS A 214 11.05 10.52 17.20
CA LYS A 214 12.51 10.70 17.29
C LYS A 214 13.25 9.86 16.26
N LEU A 215 12.85 8.58 16.11
CA LEU A 215 13.39 7.67 15.09
C LEU A 215 13.08 8.17 13.68
N GLN A 216 11.84 8.60 13.42
CA GLN A 216 11.44 9.19 12.14
C GLN A 216 12.36 10.33 11.74
N LYS A 217 12.56 11.29 12.65
CA LYS A 217 13.41 12.46 12.39
C LYS A 217 14.88 12.09 12.20
N ARG A 218 15.38 11.11 12.98
CA ARG A 218 16.79 10.71 12.92
C ARG A 218 17.15 10.00 11.62
N TYR A 219 16.23 9.17 11.12
CA TYR A 219 16.48 8.30 9.96
C TYR A 219 15.66 8.70 8.72
N GLU A 220 14.90 9.79 8.79
CA GLU A 220 14.03 10.30 7.72
C GLU A 220 13.06 9.25 7.16
N LEU A 221 12.51 8.40 8.04
CA LEU A 221 11.66 7.28 7.64
C LEU A 221 10.22 7.70 7.36
N PRO A 222 9.58 7.14 6.32
CA PRO A 222 8.14 7.26 6.14
C PRO A 222 7.39 6.48 7.24
N LEU A 223 6.08 6.71 7.32
CA LEU A 223 5.20 6.07 8.29
C LEU A 223 3.98 5.48 7.61
N GLN A 224 3.47 4.37 8.13
CA GLN A 224 2.16 3.79 7.78
C GLN A 224 1.39 3.43 9.03
N SER A 225 0.07 3.58 9.01
CA SER A 225 -0.84 3.22 10.10
C SER A 225 -2.29 3.10 9.61
N HIS A 226 -3.24 2.87 10.53
CA HIS A 226 -4.67 2.81 10.27
C HIS A 226 -5.36 4.08 10.79
N LEU A 227 -6.41 4.51 10.13
CA LEU A 227 -7.11 5.76 10.46
C LEU A 227 -8.60 5.66 10.19
N SER A 228 -9.40 6.00 11.21
CA SER A 228 -10.85 6.21 11.12
C SER A 228 -11.58 5.12 10.33
N GLU A 229 -11.21 3.85 10.61
CA GLU A 229 -11.73 2.70 9.88
C GLU A 229 -13.12 2.29 10.36
N ASN A 230 -13.31 2.15 11.67
CA ASN A 230 -14.54 1.61 12.28
C ASN A 230 -15.02 2.52 13.41
N PHE A 231 -16.35 2.59 13.63
CA PHE A 231 -16.92 3.41 14.71
C PHE A 231 -16.47 2.99 16.10
N GLY A 232 -16.31 1.67 16.35
CA GLY A 232 -15.81 1.16 17.62
C GLY A 232 -14.37 1.62 17.87
N GLU A 233 -13.52 1.57 16.86
CA GLU A 233 -12.14 2.07 16.91
C GLU A 233 -12.09 3.58 17.20
N ILE A 234 -12.90 4.38 16.50
CA ILE A 234 -12.96 5.84 16.68
C ILE A 234 -13.43 6.19 18.09
N ALA A 235 -14.46 5.51 18.60
CA ALA A 235 -14.93 5.70 19.97
C ALA A 235 -13.82 5.37 20.99
N TRP A 236 -13.09 4.29 20.78
CA TRP A 236 -11.97 3.89 21.63
C TRP A 236 -10.82 4.92 21.63
N VAL A 237 -10.47 5.46 20.45
CA VAL A 237 -9.51 6.56 20.35
C VAL A 237 -9.98 7.78 21.14
N LYS A 238 -11.27 8.14 21.06
CA LYS A 238 -11.83 9.25 21.80
C LYS A 238 -11.78 9.07 23.31
N GLU A 239 -11.93 7.84 23.80
CA GLU A 239 -11.75 7.49 25.21
C GLU A 239 -10.29 7.61 25.66
N LEU A 240 -9.36 7.11 24.84
CA LEU A 240 -7.93 7.12 25.15
C LEU A 240 -7.29 8.51 25.00
N CYS A 241 -7.77 9.30 24.07
CA CYS A 241 -7.24 10.63 23.69
C CYS A 241 -8.37 11.68 23.70
N PRO A 242 -9.01 11.98 24.87
CA PRO A 242 -10.17 12.86 24.94
C PRO A 242 -9.84 14.33 24.57
N TRP A 243 -8.57 14.67 24.51
CA TRP A 243 -8.04 15.97 24.11
C TRP A 243 -8.01 16.15 22.58
N SER A 244 -8.08 15.07 21.79
CA SER A 244 -8.04 15.16 20.33
C SER A 244 -9.38 15.65 19.76
N GLU A 245 -9.32 16.45 18.69
CA GLU A 245 -10.49 16.95 18.00
C GLU A 245 -11.09 15.91 17.04
N PHE A 246 -10.22 15.11 16.40
CA PHE A 246 -10.54 14.00 15.50
C PHE A 246 -9.45 12.92 15.63
N TYR A 247 -9.62 11.75 15.03
CA TYR A 247 -8.68 10.63 15.21
C TYR A 247 -7.27 10.99 14.75
N GLY A 248 -7.12 11.51 13.53
CA GLY A 248 -5.83 11.87 12.95
C GLY A 248 -5.10 12.99 13.70
N ASP A 249 -5.82 13.80 14.51
CA ASP A 249 -5.22 14.82 15.38
C ASP A 249 -4.25 14.22 16.42
N VAL A 250 -4.49 12.96 16.81
CA VAL A 250 -3.55 12.23 17.69
C VAL A 250 -2.21 12.03 16.99
N TYR A 251 -2.21 11.53 15.75
CA TYR A 251 -0.97 11.40 14.96
C TYR A 251 -0.29 12.74 14.69
N ASP A 252 -1.09 13.76 14.36
CA ASP A 252 -0.58 15.11 14.05
C ASP A 252 0.07 15.77 15.28
N THR A 253 -0.52 15.60 16.46
CA THR A 253 0.05 16.08 17.74
C THR A 253 1.45 15.49 18.01
N PHE A 254 1.69 14.23 17.65
CA PHE A 254 3.02 13.63 17.72
C PHE A 254 3.90 13.96 16.51
N GLY A 255 3.40 14.70 15.53
CA GLY A 255 4.11 15.01 14.28
C GLY A 255 4.29 13.83 13.35
N LEU A 256 3.39 12.83 13.42
CA LEU A 256 3.43 11.58 12.67
C LEU A 256 2.33 11.51 11.58
N PHE A 257 1.80 12.66 11.15
CA PHE A 257 0.69 12.76 10.21
C PHE A 257 1.07 13.51 8.93
N GLY A 258 2.11 13.04 8.24
CA GLY A 258 2.62 13.70 7.02
C GLY A 258 3.49 14.92 7.30
N LYS A 259 3.45 15.93 6.42
CA LYS A 259 4.15 17.21 6.48
C LYS A 259 5.67 17.11 6.24
N ASP A 260 6.42 16.55 7.19
CA ASP A 260 7.88 16.44 7.09
C ASP A 260 8.33 15.17 6.35
N THR A 261 7.55 14.10 6.48
CA THR A 261 7.84 12.79 5.89
C THR A 261 6.56 12.17 5.31
N ARG A 262 6.72 11.33 4.28
CA ARG A 262 5.58 10.64 3.67
C ARG A 262 4.90 9.74 4.69
N THR A 263 3.59 9.83 4.74
CA THR A 263 2.76 9.04 5.64
C THR A 263 1.61 8.41 4.87
N ILE A 264 1.35 7.11 5.09
CA ILE A 264 0.17 6.41 4.60
C ILE A 264 -0.77 6.15 5.77
N MET A 265 -2.04 6.50 5.58
CA MET A 265 -3.14 6.12 6.46
C MET A 265 -4.10 5.21 5.70
N ALA A 266 -4.30 4.00 6.23
CA ALA A 266 -5.23 3.05 5.64
C ALA A 266 -6.67 3.35 6.04
N HIS A 267 -7.60 3.00 5.15
CA HIS A 267 -9.06 3.04 5.28
C HIS A 267 -9.68 4.43 5.19
N CYS A 268 -9.54 5.30 6.18
CA CYS A 268 -10.13 6.65 6.23
C CYS A 268 -11.65 6.65 5.93
N VAL A 269 -12.37 5.61 6.39
CA VAL A 269 -13.80 5.36 6.06
C VAL A 269 -14.69 6.46 6.62
N HIS A 270 -14.39 6.86 7.86
CA HIS A 270 -15.21 7.80 8.65
C HIS A 270 -14.49 9.12 8.95
N SER A 271 -13.51 9.48 8.11
CA SER A 271 -12.80 10.77 8.24
C SER A 271 -13.79 11.95 8.10
N ASP A 272 -13.83 12.84 9.10
CA ASP A 272 -14.62 14.07 9.06
C ASP A 272 -13.91 15.18 8.26
N GLU A 273 -14.59 16.32 8.05
CA GLU A 273 -14.07 17.46 7.27
C GLU A 273 -12.74 18.01 7.82
N ARG A 274 -12.55 17.97 9.14
CA ARG A 274 -11.33 18.48 9.80
C ARG A 274 -10.18 17.53 9.52
N GLU A 275 -10.43 16.22 9.62
CA GLU A 275 -9.43 15.20 9.32
C GLU A 275 -9.04 15.21 7.84
N ILE A 276 -10.02 15.33 6.92
CA ILE A 276 -9.79 15.45 5.48
C ILE A 276 -8.93 16.69 5.16
N SER A 277 -9.30 17.85 5.72
CA SER A 277 -8.52 19.08 5.55
C SER A 277 -7.08 18.93 6.05
N ARG A 278 -6.90 18.30 7.22
CA ARG A 278 -5.57 18.07 7.79
C ARG A 278 -4.75 17.07 6.96
N MET A 279 -5.35 15.99 6.45
CA MET A 279 -4.66 15.06 5.54
C MET A 279 -4.17 15.78 4.28
N LYS A 280 -5.02 16.65 3.70
CA LYS A 280 -4.66 17.45 2.53
C LYS A 280 -3.52 18.42 2.82
N GLU A 281 -3.61 19.20 3.89
CA GLU A 281 -2.57 20.15 4.30
C GLU A 281 -1.20 19.49 4.52
N ASN A 282 -1.20 18.29 5.06
CA ASN A 282 -0.01 17.55 5.43
C ASN A 282 0.49 16.61 4.33
N GLY A 283 -0.22 16.48 3.21
CA GLY A 283 0.14 15.58 2.11
C GLY A 283 0.12 14.10 2.50
N VAL A 284 -0.86 13.70 3.33
CA VAL A 284 -1.05 12.30 3.75
C VAL A 284 -1.55 11.47 2.58
N PHE A 285 -0.97 10.29 2.39
CA PHE A 285 -1.45 9.29 1.44
C PHE A 285 -2.53 8.44 2.08
N ILE A 286 -3.59 8.17 1.34
CA ILE A 286 -4.70 7.32 1.76
C ILE A 286 -4.58 5.98 1.02
N ALA A 287 -4.55 4.88 1.77
CA ALA A 287 -4.69 3.54 1.20
C ALA A 287 -6.16 3.11 1.29
N HIS A 288 -6.86 3.15 0.16
CA HIS A 288 -8.24 2.69 0.07
C HIS A 288 -8.31 1.16 -0.03
N CYS A 289 -8.92 0.53 0.96
CA CYS A 289 -9.05 -0.93 1.11
C CYS A 289 -10.51 -1.37 0.97
N PRO A 290 -11.09 -1.33 -0.25
CA PRO A 290 -12.54 -1.44 -0.42
C PRO A 290 -13.11 -2.80 0.01
N GLU A 291 -12.40 -3.89 -0.25
CA GLU A 291 -12.86 -5.24 0.12
C GLU A 291 -12.85 -5.42 1.63
N SER A 292 -11.75 -5.06 2.28
CA SER A 292 -11.61 -5.15 3.75
C SER A 292 -12.66 -4.30 4.46
N ASN A 293 -12.83 -3.03 4.05
CA ASN A 293 -13.84 -2.15 4.64
C ASN A 293 -15.25 -2.76 4.65
N MET A 294 -15.59 -3.54 3.62
CA MET A 294 -16.86 -4.27 3.56
C MET A 294 -16.85 -5.52 4.43
N ASN A 295 -15.77 -6.29 4.38
CA ASN A 295 -15.68 -7.59 5.05
C ASN A 295 -15.70 -7.48 6.58
N VAL A 296 -15.05 -6.47 7.15
CA VAL A 296 -15.00 -6.25 8.62
C VAL A 296 -16.01 -5.17 9.07
N SER A 297 -17.04 -4.93 8.26
CA SER A 297 -18.16 -4.02 8.57
C SER A 297 -17.76 -2.58 8.87
N SER A 298 -16.64 -2.11 8.34
CA SER A 298 -16.15 -0.74 8.54
C SER A 298 -17.00 0.28 7.78
N GLY A 299 -17.46 -0.05 6.55
CA GLY A 299 -18.31 0.84 5.76
C GLY A 299 -17.75 1.20 4.39
N ILE A 300 -18.13 2.38 3.85
CA ILE A 300 -17.73 2.81 2.50
C ILE A 300 -17.06 4.18 2.57
N ALA A 301 -15.75 4.22 2.31
CA ALA A 301 -14.95 5.45 2.32
C ALA A 301 -15.40 6.44 1.22
N PRO A 302 -15.36 7.77 1.46
CA PRO A 302 -15.77 8.81 0.51
C PRO A 302 -14.68 9.12 -0.55
N ILE A 303 -14.23 8.12 -1.28
CA ILE A 303 -13.06 8.21 -2.17
C ILE A 303 -13.25 9.23 -3.30
N GLY A 304 -14.45 9.32 -3.88
CA GLY A 304 -14.75 10.34 -4.89
C GLY A 304 -14.47 11.76 -4.37
N LYS A 305 -14.88 12.04 -3.12
CA LYS A 305 -14.60 13.31 -2.46
C LYS A 305 -13.09 13.53 -2.26
N PHE A 306 -12.36 12.51 -1.80
CA PHE A 306 -10.92 12.63 -1.59
C PHE A 306 -10.18 12.96 -2.90
N LEU A 307 -10.57 12.31 -4.01
CA LEU A 307 -9.99 12.56 -5.33
C LEU A 307 -10.33 13.97 -5.84
N GLU A 308 -11.58 14.42 -5.68
CA GLU A 308 -11.99 15.77 -6.10
C GLU A 308 -11.30 16.87 -5.31
N GLU A 309 -11.08 16.65 -4.03
CA GLU A 309 -10.32 17.57 -3.19
C GLU A 309 -8.80 17.53 -3.43
N GLY A 310 -8.32 16.57 -4.24
CA GLY A 310 -6.91 16.45 -4.62
C GLY A 310 -6.04 15.82 -3.54
N LEU A 311 -6.59 14.93 -2.69
CA LEU A 311 -5.81 14.13 -1.77
C LEU A 311 -5.05 13.04 -2.55
N HIS A 312 -3.94 12.57 -1.97
CA HIS A 312 -3.20 11.44 -2.49
C HIS A 312 -3.91 10.12 -2.14
N VAL A 313 -4.50 9.45 -3.12
CA VAL A 313 -5.21 8.19 -2.91
C VAL A 313 -4.63 7.09 -3.77
N GLY A 314 -4.30 5.96 -3.14
CA GLY A 314 -3.99 4.70 -3.81
C GLY A 314 -4.85 3.56 -3.27
N LEU A 315 -4.74 2.38 -3.88
CA LEU A 315 -5.43 1.18 -3.43
C LEU A 315 -4.57 0.37 -2.46
N GLY A 316 -5.22 -0.32 -1.53
CA GLY A 316 -4.66 -1.36 -0.69
C GLY A 316 -5.46 -2.65 -0.81
N SER A 317 -4.80 -3.79 -0.82
CA SER A 317 -5.46 -5.09 -0.77
C SER A 317 -5.96 -5.44 0.63
N ASP A 318 -5.21 -4.96 1.61
CA ASP A 318 -5.44 -5.22 3.04
C ASP A 318 -5.73 -6.70 3.36
N VAL A 319 -4.93 -7.60 2.80
CA VAL A 319 -4.99 -9.00 3.21
C VAL A 319 -4.57 -9.09 4.69
N ALA A 320 -5.37 -9.72 5.62
CA ALA A 320 -6.48 -10.64 5.35
C ALA A 320 -7.90 -10.05 5.48
N GLY A 321 -8.09 -8.80 5.88
CA GLY A 321 -9.42 -8.16 5.79
C GLY A 321 -9.93 -8.18 4.35
N GLY A 322 -9.04 -7.90 3.38
CA GLY A 322 -9.24 -8.30 1.99
C GLY A 322 -8.87 -9.77 1.74
N SER A 323 -9.61 -10.45 0.88
CA SER A 323 -9.45 -11.89 0.62
C SER A 323 -8.32 -12.24 -0.36
N THR A 324 -7.75 -11.25 -1.04
CA THR A 324 -6.78 -11.46 -2.12
C THR A 324 -5.88 -10.25 -2.37
N GLU A 325 -4.64 -10.51 -2.75
CA GLU A 325 -3.65 -9.51 -3.22
C GLU A 325 -3.91 -9.02 -4.67
N ASN A 326 -5.02 -9.40 -5.27
CA ASN A 326 -5.32 -9.08 -6.66
C ASN A 326 -5.87 -7.66 -6.83
N MET A 327 -5.04 -6.73 -7.30
CA MET A 327 -5.40 -5.32 -7.48
C MET A 327 -6.52 -5.09 -8.53
N PHE A 328 -6.74 -6.00 -9.49
CA PHE A 328 -7.91 -5.92 -10.38
C PHE A 328 -9.22 -6.12 -9.59
N ARG A 329 -9.21 -7.00 -8.59
CA ARG A 329 -10.36 -7.14 -7.69
C ARG A 329 -10.53 -5.92 -6.79
N ALA A 330 -9.45 -5.37 -6.26
CA ALA A 330 -9.50 -4.14 -5.47
C ALA A 330 -10.11 -2.99 -6.29
N MET A 331 -9.71 -2.81 -7.55
CA MET A 331 -10.34 -1.83 -8.47
C MET A 331 -11.83 -2.10 -8.67
N ALA A 332 -12.23 -3.35 -8.92
CA ALA A 332 -13.63 -3.71 -9.08
C ALA A 332 -14.46 -3.43 -7.82
N HIS A 333 -13.94 -3.80 -6.65
CA HIS A 333 -14.59 -3.52 -5.36
C HIS A 333 -14.67 -2.01 -5.07
N ALA A 334 -13.66 -1.22 -5.43
CA ALA A 334 -13.71 0.24 -5.29
C ALA A 334 -14.85 0.85 -6.10
N VAL A 335 -15.02 0.43 -7.37
CA VAL A 335 -16.16 0.87 -8.20
C VAL A 335 -17.50 0.42 -7.61
N GLN A 336 -17.60 -0.84 -7.16
CA GLN A 336 -18.85 -1.39 -6.61
C GLN A 336 -19.24 -0.68 -5.30
N ALA A 337 -18.29 -0.50 -4.38
CA ALA A 337 -18.49 0.21 -3.12
C ALA A 337 -18.87 1.67 -3.36
N SER A 338 -18.24 2.36 -4.30
CA SER A 338 -18.58 3.76 -4.64
C SER A 338 -19.98 3.90 -5.21
N LYS A 339 -20.48 2.92 -6.00
CA LYS A 339 -21.87 2.89 -6.47
C LYS A 339 -22.88 2.75 -5.34
N LEU A 340 -22.57 1.91 -4.34
CA LEU A 340 -23.40 1.78 -3.14
C LEU A 340 -23.42 3.08 -2.35
N ARG A 341 -22.25 3.71 -2.13
CA ARG A 341 -22.16 4.99 -1.45
C ARG A 341 -23.01 6.05 -2.16
N TRP A 342 -22.84 6.19 -3.48
CA TRP A 342 -23.62 7.13 -4.29
C TRP A 342 -25.13 6.96 -4.14
N ARG A 343 -25.62 5.71 -4.11
CA ARG A 343 -27.07 5.44 -4.07
C ARG A 343 -27.68 5.41 -2.68
N ILE A 344 -26.89 5.19 -1.65
CA ILE A 344 -27.41 4.93 -0.30
C ILE A 344 -26.99 6.03 0.69
N CYS A 345 -25.75 6.53 0.56
CA CYS A 345 -25.15 7.41 1.57
C CYS A 345 -25.12 8.88 1.12
N ASP A 346 -24.70 9.13 -0.13
CA ASP A 346 -24.39 10.49 -0.61
C ASP A 346 -24.45 10.52 -2.14
N ASP A 347 -25.45 11.23 -2.68
CA ASP A 347 -25.68 11.36 -4.13
C ASP A 347 -24.97 12.59 -4.74
N SER A 348 -24.21 13.33 -3.97
CA SER A 348 -23.48 14.52 -4.42
C SER A 348 -22.32 14.19 -5.38
N LEU A 349 -21.75 12.98 -5.26
CA LEU A 349 -20.64 12.53 -6.08
C LEU A 349 -21.02 11.21 -6.79
N GLU A 350 -20.75 11.14 -8.10
CA GLU A 350 -20.94 9.91 -8.88
C GLU A 350 -19.98 8.79 -8.45
N ALA A 351 -20.29 7.57 -8.91
CA ALA A 351 -19.44 6.41 -8.68
C ALA A 351 -18.09 6.55 -9.39
N LEU A 352 -17.06 5.95 -8.81
CA LEU A 352 -15.73 5.91 -9.40
C LEU A 352 -15.73 5.26 -10.79
N THR A 353 -14.93 5.80 -11.69
CA THR A 353 -14.71 5.30 -13.04
C THR A 353 -13.56 4.30 -13.12
N SER A 354 -13.44 3.63 -14.27
CA SER A 354 -12.29 2.73 -14.54
C SER A 354 -10.96 3.48 -14.54
N GLU A 355 -10.97 4.72 -15.04
CA GLU A 355 -9.80 5.60 -15.10
C GLU A 355 -9.31 5.95 -13.70
N GLU A 356 -10.23 6.31 -12.80
CA GLU A 356 -9.89 6.69 -11.42
C GLU A 356 -9.34 5.51 -10.62
N VAL A 357 -9.97 4.33 -10.70
CA VAL A 357 -9.47 3.17 -9.95
C VAL A 357 -8.15 2.64 -10.52
N PHE A 358 -7.94 2.72 -11.83
CA PHE A 358 -6.66 2.36 -12.45
C PHE A 358 -5.57 3.39 -12.09
N PHE A 359 -5.90 4.68 -12.04
CA PHE A 359 -4.99 5.71 -11.55
C PHE A 359 -4.56 5.40 -10.11
N MET A 360 -5.49 5.10 -9.21
CA MET A 360 -5.17 4.75 -7.82
C MET A 360 -4.29 3.49 -7.72
N ALA A 361 -4.51 2.48 -8.58
CA ALA A 361 -3.73 1.24 -8.60
C ALA A 361 -2.32 1.42 -9.21
N THR A 362 -2.08 2.48 -9.97
CA THR A 362 -0.83 2.72 -10.71
C THR A 362 -0.15 4.02 -10.29
N LYS A 363 -0.40 5.11 -11.03
CA LYS A 363 0.28 6.40 -10.86
C LYS A 363 -0.01 7.03 -9.49
N GLY A 364 -1.26 7.01 -9.01
CA GLY A 364 -1.66 7.59 -7.73
C GLY A 364 -1.01 6.88 -6.53
N GLY A 365 -1.14 5.55 -6.45
CA GLY A 365 -0.44 4.76 -5.43
C GLY A 365 1.09 4.81 -5.60
N GLY A 366 1.56 4.85 -6.84
CA GLY A 366 2.98 4.94 -7.19
C GLY A 366 3.66 6.21 -6.67
N GLU A 367 2.96 7.33 -6.56
CA GLU A 367 3.51 8.60 -6.04
C GLU A 367 4.16 8.46 -4.66
N PHE A 368 3.69 7.52 -3.84
CA PHE A 368 4.34 7.22 -2.55
C PHE A 368 5.78 6.72 -2.72
N PHE A 369 6.07 6.01 -3.78
CA PHE A 369 7.41 5.52 -4.14
C PHE A 369 8.22 6.52 -4.95
N GLY A 370 7.59 7.56 -5.47
CA GLY A 370 8.20 8.58 -6.31
C GLY A 370 7.62 8.62 -7.73
N LYS A 371 8.46 8.78 -8.74
CA LYS A 371 8.01 8.77 -10.14
C LYS A 371 7.90 7.34 -10.68
N VAL A 372 6.82 6.65 -10.32
CA VAL A 372 6.52 5.26 -10.72
C VAL A 372 5.06 5.12 -11.12
N GLY A 373 4.66 3.99 -11.68
CA GLY A 373 3.27 3.68 -12.05
C GLY A 373 2.78 4.43 -13.30
N SER A 374 3.69 4.92 -14.15
CA SER A 374 3.37 5.57 -15.43
C SER A 374 4.43 5.30 -16.50
N PHE A 375 4.05 5.43 -17.77
CA PHE A 375 5.00 5.43 -18.89
C PHE A 375 5.32 6.83 -19.43
N GLU A 376 5.09 7.86 -18.64
CA GLU A 376 5.56 9.20 -18.94
C GLU A 376 7.09 9.27 -18.86
N PRO A 377 7.75 10.09 -19.72
CA PRO A 377 9.19 10.26 -19.69
C PRO A 377 9.71 10.66 -18.29
N GLY A 378 10.78 10.01 -17.86
CA GLY A 378 11.41 10.26 -16.56
C GLY A 378 10.85 9.47 -15.37
N TYR A 379 9.82 8.63 -15.60
CA TYR A 379 9.35 7.67 -14.59
C TYR A 379 10.27 6.45 -14.55
N GLU A 380 10.40 5.82 -13.39
CA GLU A 380 11.03 4.51 -13.30
C GLU A 380 10.24 3.50 -14.14
N PHE A 381 10.97 2.71 -14.91
CA PHE A 381 10.33 1.72 -15.78
C PHE A 381 9.88 0.50 -14.97
N ASP A 382 8.57 0.29 -15.00
CA ASP A 382 7.89 -0.81 -14.32
C ASP A 382 6.68 -1.21 -15.17
N ALA A 383 6.63 -2.44 -15.64
CA ALA A 383 5.62 -2.87 -16.59
C ALA A 383 5.13 -4.30 -16.34
N VAL A 384 3.85 -4.49 -16.54
CA VAL A 384 3.17 -5.78 -16.59
C VAL A 384 2.59 -5.99 -17.99
N VAL A 385 2.74 -7.18 -18.50
CA VAL A 385 2.14 -7.60 -19.78
C VAL A 385 1.01 -8.56 -19.50
N LEU A 386 -0.19 -8.16 -19.91
CA LEU A 386 -1.40 -8.97 -19.79
C LEU A 386 -1.66 -9.66 -21.13
N ASP A 387 -1.50 -10.97 -21.14
CA ASP A 387 -1.71 -11.83 -22.30
C ASP A 387 -2.95 -12.69 -22.08
N ASP A 388 -4.02 -12.40 -22.80
CA ASP A 388 -5.30 -13.08 -22.75
C ASP A 388 -5.46 -14.13 -23.87
N SER A 389 -4.43 -14.36 -24.70
CA SER A 389 -4.47 -15.28 -25.85
C SER A 389 -4.83 -16.73 -25.48
N ARG A 390 -4.74 -17.09 -24.18
CA ARG A 390 -5.10 -18.42 -23.66
C ARG A 390 -6.48 -18.45 -23.01
N LEU A 391 -7.17 -17.31 -22.90
CA LEU A 391 -8.52 -17.26 -22.37
C LEU A 391 -9.49 -17.65 -23.49
N ALA A 392 -10.55 -18.35 -23.11
CA ALA A 392 -11.67 -18.59 -24.05
C ALA A 392 -12.39 -17.26 -24.29
N HIS A 393 -12.41 -16.82 -25.53
CA HIS A 393 -13.19 -15.69 -25.96
C HIS A 393 -14.49 -16.16 -26.60
N PRO A 394 -15.60 -15.41 -26.46
CA PRO A 394 -16.86 -15.71 -27.18
C PRO A 394 -16.71 -15.54 -28.69
#